data_ecfbd43b358d92284c81477fc024d263
#
_entry.id   ecfbd43b358d92284c81477fc024d263
#
_cell.length_a   1.000
_cell.length_b   1.000
_cell.length_c   1.000
_cell.angle_alpha   90.00
_cell.angle_beta   90.00
_cell.angle_gamma   90.00
#
_symmetry.space_group_name_H-M   'P 1'
#
loop_
_entity.id
_entity.type
_entity.pdbx_description
1 polymer ?
#
loop_
_entity_poly.entity_id
_entity_poly.type
_entity_poly.pdbx_seq_one_letter_code
_entity_poly.pdbx_strand_id
1 'polypeptide(L)'
;QDNGHILMVNTGRTICIIEDVIKELGLDGYICGCGTNIYYHGKEIYHAKLPSKLKKGIVDKALELDIDAVLEGPESIYFPETIKTKTVQEIKEHYSDIKVNVPVYHKDDEPNFDKFTAWYTPEDNIEAFKDAFKDDLEYIQRAEDFIEVVPKECSKATGIQTFIDLIGASIDDCISIGDSTNDLPMLTYT
;
A
#
# COMPACT_ATOMS: atom_id res chain seq x y z
N GLN A 1 11.50 18.88 -15.06
CA GLN A 1 10.70 20.00 -14.52
C GLN A 1 10.96 21.28 -15.29
N ASP A 2 12.20 21.69 -15.55
CA ASP A 2 12.53 22.91 -16.27
C ASP A 2 11.91 23.03 -17.69
N ASN A 3 11.61 21.89 -18.30
CA ASN A 3 10.93 21.79 -19.60
C ASN A 3 9.41 21.59 -19.48
N GLY A 4 8.81 21.78 -18.32
CA GLY A 4 7.39 21.63 -18.08
C GLY A 4 6.91 20.19 -17.81
N HIS A 5 7.84 19.23 -17.65
CA HIS A 5 7.48 17.86 -17.27
C HIS A 5 7.08 17.76 -15.79
N ILE A 6 6.06 16.94 -15.50
CA ILE A 6 5.63 16.58 -14.16
C ILE A 6 6.35 15.29 -13.78
N LEU A 7 7.05 15.29 -12.66
CA LEU A 7 7.77 14.13 -12.12
C LEU A 7 7.07 13.57 -10.89
N MET A 8 6.63 12.31 -11.00
CA MET A 8 5.91 11.60 -9.95
C MET A 8 6.64 10.34 -9.53
N VAL A 9 6.63 10.02 -8.23
CA VAL A 9 6.92 8.66 -7.76
C VAL A 9 5.62 7.85 -7.75
N ASN A 10 5.66 6.64 -8.29
CA ASN A 10 4.56 5.68 -8.24
C ASN A 10 5.02 4.43 -7.48
N THR A 11 4.55 4.23 -6.27
CA THR A 11 5.09 3.25 -5.32
C THR A 11 4.01 2.45 -4.60
N GLY A 12 4.35 1.22 -4.20
CA GLY A 12 3.54 0.43 -3.26
C GLY A 12 3.62 0.93 -1.81
N ARG A 13 4.60 1.76 -1.47
CA ARG A 13 4.74 2.35 -0.13
C ARG A 13 3.66 3.39 0.14
N THR A 14 3.16 3.45 1.37
CA THR A 14 2.33 4.57 1.83
C THR A 14 3.22 5.79 2.13
N ILE A 15 2.63 6.98 2.16
CA ILE A 15 3.39 8.26 2.25
C ILE A 15 4.25 8.35 3.52
N CYS A 16 3.81 7.73 4.63
CA CYS A 16 4.54 7.78 5.91
C CYS A 16 5.85 6.98 5.90
N ILE A 17 6.03 6.04 4.95
CA ILE A 17 7.24 5.22 4.82
C ILE A 17 8.07 5.56 3.57
N ILE A 18 7.76 6.66 2.88
CA ILE A 18 8.63 7.21 1.85
C ILE A 18 9.83 7.86 2.53
N GLU A 19 11.01 7.41 2.16
CA GLU A 19 12.28 7.91 2.71
C GLU A 19 12.49 9.39 2.41
N ASP A 20 13.09 10.11 3.36
CA ASP A 20 13.32 11.55 3.22
C ASP A 20 14.21 11.89 2.01
N VAL A 21 15.16 11.02 1.66
CA VAL A 21 16.00 11.20 0.46
C VAL A 21 15.16 11.27 -0.83
N ILE A 22 14.02 10.55 -0.89
CA ILE A 22 13.09 10.62 -2.03
C ILE A 22 12.28 11.92 -1.98
N LYS A 23 11.88 12.35 -0.79
CA LYS A 23 11.14 13.62 -0.60
C LYS A 23 12.00 14.83 -0.96
N GLU A 24 13.31 14.76 -0.70
CA GLU A 24 14.28 15.83 -1.00
C GLU A 24 14.59 15.98 -2.50
N LEU A 25 14.19 15.02 -3.36
CA LEU A 25 14.37 15.13 -4.81
C LEU A 25 13.54 16.24 -5.46
N GLY A 26 12.65 16.89 -4.72
CA GLY A 26 11.81 17.99 -5.24
C GLY A 26 10.84 17.54 -6.33
N LEU A 27 10.27 16.35 -6.19
CA LEU A 27 9.28 15.81 -7.11
C LEU A 27 7.95 16.56 -7.01
N ASP A 28 7.17 16.57 -8.08
CA ASP A 28 5.88 17.25 -8.12
C ASP A 28 4.81 16.50 -7.32
N GLY A 29 4.96 15.17 -7.16
CA GLY A 29 4.02 14.40 -6.35
C GLY A 29 4.33 12.91 -6.24
N TYR A 30 3.39 12.21 -5.61
CA TYR A 30 3.50 10.80 -5.26
C TYR A 30 2.17 10.08 -5.49
N ILE A 31 2.22 8.94 -6.18
CA ILE A 31 1.15 7.94 -6.23
C ILE A 31 1.57 6.84 -5.26
N CYS A 32 0.91 6.74 -4.12
CA CYS A 32 1.28 5.88 -3.00
C CYS A 32 0.36 4.68 -2.87
N GLY A 33 0.80 3.66 -2.12
CA GLY A 33 -0.02 2.51 -1.75
C GLY A 33 -0.59 1.74 -2.94
N CYS A 34 0.19 1.62 -4.04
CA CYS A 34 -0.31 1.05 -5.30
C CYS A 34 -1.56 1.77 -5.84
N GLY A 35 -1.59 3.09 -5.77
CA GLY A 35 -2.70 3.91 -6.29
C GLY A 35 -3.80 4.22 -5.29
N THR A 36 -3.65 3.86 -4.01
CA THR A 36 -4.64 4.21 -2.98
C THR A 36 -4.65 5.69 -2.63
N ASN A 37 -3.50 6.37 -2.72
CA ASN A 37 -3.37 7.80 -2.41
C ASN A 37 -2.56 8.53 -3.48
N ILE A 38 -2.98 9.75 -3.80
CA ILE A 38 -2.24 10.63 -4.71
C ILE A 38 -2.00 11.97 -4.04
N TYR A 39 -0.73 12.35 -3.98
CA TYR A 39 -0.27 13.65 -3.49
C TYR A 39 0.32 14.44 -4.65
N TYR A 40 -0.11 15.70 -4.83
CA TYR A 40 0.39 16.58 -5.86
C TYR A 40 0.61 17.98 -5.30
N HIS A 41 1.80 18.54 -5.51
CA HIS A 41 2.23 19.81 -4.92
C HIS A 41 1.96 19.91 -3.41
N GLY A 42 2.27 18.82 -2.69
CA GLY A 42 2.14 18.74 -1.23
C GLY A 42 0.71 18.61 -0.69
N LYS A 43 -0.28 18.38 -1.56
CA LYS A 43 -1.69 18.16 -1.17
C LYS A 43 -2.14 16.75 -1.56
N GLU A 44 -2.91 16.12 -0.69
CA GLU A 44 -3.66 14.92 -1.06
C GLU A 44 -4.80 15.34 -2.01
N ILE A 45 -4.78 14.82 -3.23
CA ILE A 45 -5.80 15.10 -4.25
C ILE A 45 -6.71 13.91 -4.53
N TYR A 46 -6.32 12.71 -4.07
CA TYR A 46 -7.12 11.50 -4.18
C TYR A 46 -6.82 10.54 -3.03
N HIS A 47 -7.85 9.83 -2.57
CA HIS A 47 -7.74 8.81 -1.52
C HIS A 47 -8.82 7.73 -1.70
N ALA A 48 -8.42 6.52 -2.06
CA ALA A 48 -9.28 5.33 -2.10
C ALA A 48 -9.45 4.75 -0.70
N LYS A 49 -10.44 5.23 0.05
CA LYS A 49 -10.69 4.80 1.44
C LYS A 49 -11.39 3.45 1.49
N LEU A 50 -10.80 2.51 2.20
CA LEU A 50 -11.50 1.27 2.58
C LEU A 50 -12.67 1.57 3.54
N PRO A 51 -13.85 0.99 3.33
CA PRO A 51 -14.97 1.13 4.27
C PRO A 51 -14.62 0.62 5.66
N SER A 52 -15.07 1.27 6.73
CA SER A 52 -14.79 0.88 8.13
C SER A 52 -15.19 -0.57 8.42
N LYS A 53 -16.31 -1.03 7.90
CA LYS A 53 -16.76 -2.42 8.06
C LYS A 53 -15.76 -3.41 7.45
N LEU A 54 -15.17 -3.07 6.29
CA LEU A 54 -14.17 -3.92 5.63
C LEU A 54 -12.87 -3.90 6.42
N LYS A 55 -12.40 -2.73 6.87
CA LYS A 55 -11.20 -2.60 7.73
C LYS A 55 -11.31 -3.47 8.98
N LYS A 56 -12.45 -3.37 9.69
CA LYS A 56 -12.72 -4.19 10.88
C LYS A 56 -12.72 -5.68 10.53
N GLY A 57 -13.39 -6.08 9.46
CA GLY A 57 -13.43 -7.48 9.01
C GLY A 57 -12.05 -8.03 8.70
N ILE A 58 -11.17 -7.24 8.07
CA ILE A 58 -9.78 -7.60 7.76
C ILE A 58 -8.99 -7.83 9.06
N VAL A 59 -9.07 -6.90 10.01
CA VAL A 59 -8.41 -7.00 11.33
C VAL A 59 -8.85 -8.26 12.06
N ASP A 60 -10.15 -8.43 12.24
CA ASP A 60 -10.71 -9.55 12.98
C ASP A 60 -10.34 -10.90 12.34
N LYS A 61 -10.39 -10.97 11.00
CA LYS A 61 -10.07 -12.20 10.26
C LYS A 61 -8.59 -12.53 10.25
N ALA A 62 -7.71 -11.54 10.15
CA ALA A 62 -6.27 -11.75 10.25
C ALA A 62 -5.89 -12.30 11.63
N LEU A 63 -6.45 -11.73 12.70
CA LEU A 63 -6.23 -12.20 14.06
C LEU A 63 -6.84 -13.61 14.32
N GLU A 64 -8.04 -13.89 13.75
CA GLU A 64 -8.69 -15.21 13.85
C GLU A 64 -7.84 -16.32 13.23
N LEU A 65 -7.21 -16.01 12.10
CA LEU A 65 -6.41 -16.98 11.31
C LEU A 65 -4.91 -16.93 11.64
N ASP A 66 -4.53 -16.14 12.66
CA ASP A 66 -3.15 -15.99 13.09
C ASP A 66 -2.17 -15.50 12.00
N ILE A 67 -2.64 -14.70 11.05
CA ILE A 67 -1.86 -14.10 9.97
C ILE A 67 -1.19 -12.82 10.46
N ASP A 68 0.12 -12.68 10.24
CA ASP A 68 0.85 -11.44 10.54
C ASP A 68 0.53 -10.38 9.47
N ALA A 69 -0.59 -9.68 9.64
CA ALA A 69 -0.98 -8.59 8.76
C ALA A 69 -0.38 -7.26 9.25
N VAL A 70 0.44 -6.63 8.42
CA VAL A 70 0.99 -5.29 8.64
C VAL A 70 0.12 -4.30 7.88
N LEU A 71 -0.66 -3.49 8.63
CA LEU A 71 -1.65 -2.58 8.03
C LEU A 71 -1.00 -1.23 7.77
N GLU A 72 -1.03 -0.79 6.51
CA GLU A 72 -0.29 0.37 6.04
C GLU A 72 -1.25 1.53 5.75
N GLY A 73 -1.17 2.56 6.60
CA GLY A 73 -1.93 3.79 6.45
C GLY A 73 -1.07 5.00 6.07
N PRO A 74 -1.69 6.15 5.86
CA PRO A 74 -0.97 7.37 5.48
C PRO A 74 -0.13 7.98 6.60
N GLU A 75 -0.46 7.68 7.87
CA GLU A 75 0.20 8.26 9.05
C GLU A 75 0.93 7.22 9.91
N SER A 76 0.57 5.94 9.78
CA SER A 76 1.03 4.88 10.67
C SER A 76 1.08 3.54 9.97
N ILE A 77 1.97 2.67 10.45
CA ILE A 77 2.03 1.25 10.09
C ILE A 77 1.65 0.44 11.32
N TYR A 78 0.54 -0.27 11.26
CA TYR A 78 -0.01 -0.99 12.40
C TYR A 78 0.41 -2.46 12.38
N PHE A 79 0.77 -2.98 13.55
CA PHE A 79 1.22 -4.36 13.74
C PHE A 79 0.28 -5.12 14.67
N PRO A 80 0.12 -6.44 14.51
CA PRO A 80 -0.63 -7.24 15.46
C PRO A 80 0.06 -7.25 16.83
N GLU A 81 -0.72 -7.46 17.89
CA GLU A 81 -0.19 -7.58 19.25
C GLU A 81 0.83 -8.72 19.36
N THR A 82 0.51 -9.87 18.79
CA THR A 82 1.41 -11.02 18.70
C THR A 82 1.92 -11.17 17.28
N ILE A 83 3.23 -11.06 17.10
CA ILE A 83 3.92 -11.27 15.82
C ILE A 83 4.56 -12.66 15.85
N LYS A 84 4.27 -13.49 14.85
CA LYS A 84 4.79 -14.85 14.71
C LYS A 84 6.07 -14.92 13.90
N THR A 85 6.13 -14.14 12.81
CA THR A 85 7.23 -14.22 11.87
C THR A 85 8.37 -13.29 12.26
N LYS A 86 9.60 -13.79 12.15
CA LYS A 86 10.80 -13.00 12.42
C LYS A 86 10.89 -11.80 11.46
N THR A 87 10.49 -11.99 10.23
CA THR A 87 10.49 -10.93 9.19
C THR A 87 9.62 -9.73 9.61
N VAL A 88 8.41 -9.97 10.12
CA VAL A 88 7.52 -8.90 10.57
C VAL A 88 8.07 -8.20 11.81
N GLN A 89 8.73 -8.95 12.71
CA GLN A 89 9.40 -8.34 13.85
C GLN A 89 10.54 -7.40 13.40
N GLU A 90 11.37 -7.83 12.46
CA GLU A 90 12.46 -7.02 11.90
C GLU A 90 11.93 -5.78 11.16
N ILE A 91 10.82 -5.90 10.44
CA ILE A 91 10.13 -4.78 9.78
C ILE A 91 9.65 -3.76 10.81
N LYS A 92 9.03 -4.21 11.90
CA LYS A 92 8.56 -3.34 12.98
C LYS A 92 9.69 -2.57 13.64
N GLU A 93 10.79 -3.25 13.93
CA GLU A 93 12.00 -2.65 14.48
C GLU A 93 12.58 -1.60 13.52
N HIS A 94 12.74 -1.95 12.24
CA HIS A 94 13.21 -1.02 11.21
C HIS A 94 12.35 0.24 11.12
N TYR A 95 11.03 0.11 11.06
CA TYR A 95 10.15 1.29 11.00
C TYR A 95 10.19 2.13 12.27
N SER A 96 10.34 1.50 13.44
CA SER A 96 10.55 2.20 14.71
C SER A 96 11.85 3.00 14.70
N ASP A 97 12.94 2.42 14.19
CA ASP A 97 14.27 3.06 14.13
C ASP A 97 14.26 4.30 13.23
N ILE A 98 13.54 4.27 12.13
CA ILE A 98 13.35 5.42 11.23
C ILE A 98 12.19 6.34 11.66
N LYS A 99 11.68 6.17 12.89
CA LYS A 99 10.66 7.00 13.53
C LYS A 99 9.29 7.04 12.83
N VAL A 100 8.95 6.00 12.09
CA VAL A 100 7.58 5.77 11.64
C VAL A 100 6.72 5.41 12.85
N ASN A 101 5.49 5.92 12.93
CA ASN A 101 4.56 5.53 13.97
C ASN A 101 4.10 4.07 13.75
N VAL A 102 4.37 3.19 14.73
CA VAL A 102 4.13 1.74 14.64
C VAL A 102 3.19 1.22 15.74
N PRO A 103 1.94 1.72 15.81
CA PRO A 103 0.98 1.26 16.81
C PRO A 103 0.65 -0.23 16.67
N VAL A 104 0.23 -0.82 17.78
CA VAL A 104 -0.28 -2.19 17.83
C VAL A 104 -1.79 -2.14 17.67
N TYR A 105 -2.37 -3.09 16.94
CA TYR A 105 -3.82 -3.27 16.85
C TYR A 105 -4.27 -4.56 17.55
N HIS A 106 -5.48 -4.51 18.05
CA HIS A 106 -6.15 -5.61 18.73
C HIS A 106 -7.47 -5.94 18.02
N LYS A 107 -8.11 -7.01 18.46
CA LYS A 107 -9.45 -7.34 18.02
C LYS A 107 -10.42 -6.19 18.33
N ASP A 108 -11.34 -5.94 17.41
CA ASP A 108 -12.32 -4.85 17.45
C ASP A 108 -11.77 -3.44 17.25
N ASP A 109 -10.44 -3.26 17.07
CA ASP A 109 -9.87 -1.97 16.70
C ASP A 109 -10.25 -1.58 15.25
N GLU A 110 -10.27 -0.28 14.99
CA GLU A 110 -10.49 0.29 13.67
C GLU A 110 -9.29 1.13 13.20
N PRO A 111 -8.13 0.49 12.92
CA PRO A 111 -6.95 1.21 12.46
C PRO A 111 -7.21 1.90 11.11
N ASN A 112 -6.59 3.07 10.93
CA ASN A 112 -6.70 3.81 9.68
C ASN A 112 -5.63 3.35 8.68
N PHE A 113 -5.98 2.43 7.79
CA PHE A 113 -5.09 1.90 6.76
C PHE A 113 -5.77 1.85 5.39
N ASP A 114 -4.97 1.80 4.34
CA ASP A 114 -5.43 1.82 2.94
C ASP A 114 -5.09 0.53 2.19
N LYS A 115 -4.04 -0.13 2.62
CA LYS A 115 -3.56 -1.43 2.12
C LYS A 115 -2.88 -2.17 3.26
N PHE A 116 -2.47 -3.40 3.02
CA PHE A 116 -1.66 -4.16 3.99
C PHE A 116 -0.79 -5.19 3.29
N THR A 117 0.16 -5.70 4.03
CA THR A 117 0.96 -6.85 3.65
C THR A 117 0.72 -7.96 4.66
N ALA A 118 0.74 -9.21 4.22
CA ALA A 118 0.47 -10.35 5.09
C ALA A 118 1.55 -11.42 4.93
N TRP A 119 2.11 -11.84 6.06
CA TRP A 119 3.00 -12.98 6.17
C TRP A 119 2.27 -14.14 6.85
N TYR A 120 2.48 -15.33 6.34
CA TYR A 120 1.78 -16.53 6.79
C TYR A 120 2.68 -17.76 6.67
N THR A 121 2.37 -18.77 7.44
CA THR A 121 3.02 -20.09 7.38
C THR A 121 2.13 -21.09 6.63
N PRO A 122 2.65 -22.27 6.23
CA PRO A 122 1.83 -23.31 5.60
C PRO A 122 0.65 -23.81 6.45
N GLU A 123 0.74 -23.63 7.79
CA GLU A 123 -0.32 -24.00 8.73
C GLU A 123 -1.43 -22.94 8.81
N ASP A 124 -1.14 -21.70 8.42
CA ASP A 124 -2.11 -20.62 8.41
C ASP A 124 -3.07 -20.78 7.22
N ASN A 125 -4.34 -20.54 7.45
CA ASN A 125 -5.35 -20.71 6.41
C ASN A 125 -5.50 -19.43 5.57
N ILE A 126 -4.46 -19.07 4.81
CA ILE A 126 -4.44 -17.89 3.97
C ILE A 126 -5.55 -17.90 2.89
N GLU A 127 -5.91 -19.08 2.38
CA GLU A 127 -6.97 -19.19 1.38
C GLU A 127 -8.36 -18.84 1.96
N ALA A 128 -8.63 -19.20 3.22
CA ALA A 128 -9.86 -18.76 3.89
C ALA A 128 -9.90 -17.23 4.11
N PHE A 129 -8.73 -16.59 4.31
CA PHE A 129 -8.64 -15.15 4.34
C PHE A 129 -8.94 -14.53 2.96
N LYS A 130 -8.30 -15.05 1.91
CA LYS A 130 -8.51 -14.58 0.53
C LYS A 130 -9.97 -14.74 0.09
N ASP A 131 -10.58 -15.88 0.37
CA ASP A 131 -11.99 -16.14 0.04
C ASP A 131 -12.97 -15.19 0.74
N ALA A 132 -12.66 -14.80 1.98
CA ALA A 132 -13.52 -13.91 2.75
C ALA A 132 -13.63 -12.49 2.14
N PHE A 133 -12.61 -12.04 1.40
CA PHE A 133 -12.52 -10.68 0.88
C PHE A 133 -12.25 -10.62 -0.64
N LYS A 134 -12.48 -11.69 -1.37
CA LYS A 134 -12.19 -11.82 -2.81
C LYS A 134 -12.91 -10.80 -3.70
N ASP A 135 -14.02 -10.26 -3.24
CA ASP A 135 -14.81 -9.28 -3.99
C ASP A 135 -14.31 -7.83 -3.76
N ASP A 136 -13.60 -7.61 -2.66
CA ASP A 136 -13.16 -6.28 -2.22
C ASP A 136 -11.65 -6.05 -2.43
N LEU A 137 -10.84 -7.12 -2.39
CA LEU A 137 -9.39 -7.04 -2.34
C LEU A 137 -8.72 -7.77 -3.51
N GLU A 138 -7.57 -7.23 -3.93
CA GLU A 138 -6.63 -7.85 -4.86
C GLU A 138 -5.41 -8.36 -4.09
N TYR A 139 -4.92 -9.56 -4.45
CA TYR A 139 -3.84 -10.25 -3.77
C TYR A 139 -2.64 -10.41 -4.70
N ILE A 140 -1.55 -9.74 -4.38
CA ILE A 140 -0.31 -9.72 -5.16
C ILE A 140 0.70 -10.63 -4.47
N GLN A 141 0.94 -11.83 -5.01
CA GLN A 141 1.96 -12.74 -4.46
C GLN A 141 3.35 -12.14 -4.65
N ARG A 142 4.12 -12.04 -3.57
CA ARG A 142 5.47 -11.48 -3.55
C ARG A 142 6.53 -12.54 -3.29
N ALA A 143 6.23 -13.49 -2.39
CA ALA A 143 7.03 -14.65 -2.06
C ALA A 143 6.10 -15.80 -1.68
N GLU A 144 6.62 -16.96 -1.39
CA GLU A 144 5.83 -18.15 -1.04
C GLU A 144 4.97 -17.93 0.21
N ASP A 145 5.49 -17.17 1.17
CA ASP A 145 4.92 -16.87 2.49
C ASP A 145 4.46 -15.41 2.66
N PHE A 146 4.41 -14.63 1.57
CA PHE A 146 4.19 -13.19 1.62
C PHE A 146 3.34 -12.67 0.47
N ILE A 147 2.27 -11.96 0.81
CA ILE A 147 1.39 -11.25 -0.13
C ILE A 147 1.28 -9.77 0.20
N GLU A 148 1.15 -8.95 -0.82
CA GLU A 148 0.68 -7.58 -0.74
C GLU A 148 -0.79 -7.54 -1.10
N VAL A 149 -1.60 -6.81 -0.33
CA VAL A 149 -3.05 -6.75 -0.49
C VAL A 149 -3.51 -5.31 -0.63
N VAL A 150 -4.22 -5.03 -1.70
CA VAL A 150 -4.73 -3.69 -2.04
C VAL A 150 -6.23 -3.75 -2.31
N PRO A 151 -6.95 -2.61 -2.25
CA PRO A 151 -8.32 -2.56 -2.76
C PRO A 151 -8.37 -2.99 -4.22
N LYS A 152 -9.40 -3.74 -4.62
CA LYS A 152 -9.49 -4.42 -5.93
C LYS A 152 -9.30 -3.50 -7.14
N GLU A 153 -9.66 -2.23 -7.03
CA GLU A 153 -9.53 -1.25 -8.11
C GLU A 153 -8.24 -0.42 -8.05
N CYS A 154 -7.35 -0.74 -7.10
CA CYS A 154 -6.10 -0.02 -6.92
C CYS A 154 -4.91 -0.77 -7.51
N SER A 155 -4.14 -0.08 -8.32
CA SER A 155 -2.87 -0.54 -8.89
C SER A 155 -2.01 0.66 -9.26
N LYS A 156 -0.74 0.44 -9.58
CA LYS A 156 0.12 1.52 -10.11
C LYS A 156 -0.41 2.11 -11.42
N ALA A 157 -1.09 1.32 -12.25
CA ALA A 157 -1.71 1.79 -13.49
C ALA A 157 -2.95 2.64 -13.22
N THR A 158 -3.86 2.17 -12.35
CA THR A 158 -5.07 2.94 -12.02
C THR A 158 -4.74 4.23 -11.27
N GLY A 159 -3.65 4.24 -10.48
CA GLY A 159 -3.13 5.46 -9.88
C GLY A 159 -2.68 6.50 -10.91
N ILE A 160 -2.00 6.08 -11.99
CA ILE A 160 -1.66 6.96 -13.12
C ILE A 160 -2.93 7.46 -13.79
N GLN A 161 -3.88 6.58 -14.14
CA GLN A 161 -5.14 6.97 -14.78
C GLN A 161 -5.86 8.03 -13.95
N THR A 162 -6.02 7.78 -12.65
CA THR A 162 -6.67 8.73 -11.73
C THR A 162 -5.95 10.08 -11.71
N PHE A 163 -4.61 10.06 -11.66
CA PHE A 163 -3.84 11.30 -11.65
C PHE A 163 -4.00 12.11 -12.93
N ILE A 164 -3.84 11.48 -14.11
CA ILE A 164 -3.96 12.19 -15.39
C ILE A 164 -5.38 12.73 -15.62
N ASP A 165 -6.41 11.99 -15.20
CA ASP A 165 -7.81 12.46 -15.27
C ASP A 165 -8.02 13.71 -14.40
N LEU A 166 -7.44 13.74 -13.17
CA LEU A 166 -7.55 14.86 -12.26
C LEU A 166 -6.87 16.14 -12.77
N ILE A 167 -5.76 16.00 -13.51
CA ILE A 167 -5.02 17.16 -14.06
C ILE A 167 -5.37 17.47 -15.52
N GLY A 168 -6.21 16.66 -16.17
CA GLY A 168 -6.61 16.83 -17.56
C GLY A 168 -5.51 16.52 -18.58
N ALA A 169 -4.60 15.58 -18.26
CA ALA A 169 -3.55 15.11 -19.16
C ALA A 169 -3.97 13.84 -19.93
N SER A 170 -3.21 13.47 -20.96
CA SER A 170 -3.41 12.25 -21.74
C SER A 170 -2.40 11.16 -21.35
N ILE A 171 -2.81 9.90 -21.47
CA ILE A 171 -1.90 8.76 -21.31
C ILE A 171 -0.79 8.77 -22.37
N ASP A 172 -1.06 9.29 -23.56
CA ASP A 172 -0.08 9.42 -24.65
C ASP A 172 1.09 10.38 -24.30
N ASP A 173 0.91 11.21 -23.26
CA ASP A 173 1.93 12.13 -22.75
C ASP A 173 2.69 11.54 -21.54
N CYS A 174 2.40 10.29 -21.15
CA CYS A 174 2.99 9.64 -19.99
C CYS A 174 4.16 8.72 -20.36
N ILE A 175 5.16 8.71 -19.50
CA ILE A 175 6.28 7.77 -19.55
C ILE A 175 6.47 7.19 -18.15
N SER A 176 6.52 5.86 -18.04
CA SER A 176 6.84 5.19 -16.79
C SER A 176 8.17 4.45 -16.85
N ILE A 177 8.82 4.32 -15.69
CA ILE A 177 10.05 3.54 -15.51
C ILE A 177 9.83 2.66 -14.26
N GLY A 178 10.17 1.39 -14.37
CA GLY A 178 10.06 0.42 -13.29
C GLY A 178 10.99 -0.76 -13.48
N ASP A 179 11.26 -1.52 -12.42
CA ASP A 179 12.23 -2.62 -12.40
C ASP A 179 11.69 -3.91 -11.75
N SER A 180 10.44 -3.89 -11.28
CA SER A 180 9.87 -5.03 -10.55
C SER A 180 8.53 -5.50 -11.14
N THR A 181 8.10 -6.70 -10.75
CA THR A 181 6.86 -7.31 -11.26
C THR A 181 5.60 -6.52 -10.94
N ASN A 182 5.58 -5.75 -9.85
CA ASN A 182 4.46 -4.86 -9.52
C ASN A 182 4.42 -3.59 -10.38
N ASP A 183 5.46 -3.33 -11.18
CA ASP A 183 5.48 -2.22 -12.13
C ASP A 183 4.86 -2.60 -13.48
N LEU A 184 4.74 -3.91 -13.77
CA LEU A 184 4.18 -4.39 -15.04
C LEU A 184 2.84 -3.74 -15.41
N PRO A 185 1.86 -3.57 -14.49
CA PRO A 185 0.61 -2.89 -14.83
C PRO A 185 0.83 -1.47 -15.35
N MET A 186 1.71 -0.67 -14.73
CA MET A 186 1.98 0.68 -15.20
C MET A 186 2.83 0.70 -16.48
N LEU A 187 3.84 -0.17 -16.61
CA LEU A 187 4.71 -0.26 -17.79
C LEU A 187 3.99 -0.72 -19.06
N THR A 188 2.89 -1.45 -18.90
CA THR A 188 2.04 -1.86 -20.04
C THR A 188 0.93 -0.87 -20.34
N TYR A 189 0.70 0.06 -19.44
CA TYR A 189 -0.37 1.05 -19.53
C TYR A 189 0.10 2.37 -20.18
N THR A 190 1.36 2.77 -19.92
CA THR A 190 1.97 4.02 -20.44
C THR A 190 2.84 3.81 -21.68
#